data_b9ceaf1813142cd4aeb41cb27c5d72ee
#
_entry.id   b9ceaf1813142cd4aeb41cb27c5d72ee
#
_cell.length_a   1.000
_cell.length_b   1.000
_cell.length_c   1.000
_cell.angle_alpha   90.00
_cell.angle_beta   90.00
_cell.angle_gamma   90.00
#
_symmetry.space_group_name_H-M   'P 1'
#
loop_
_entity.id
_entity.type
_entity.pdbx_description
1 polymer ?
#
loop_
_entity_poly.entity_id
_entity_poly.type
_entity_poly.pdbx_seq_one_letter_code
_entity_poly.pdbx_strand_id
1 'polypeptide(L)'
;MVNAPEIRPSEIRGMSVVMTEMMGPGMIPEIDPADEQMFVAGVSDNIHGAGVIAYPNFFEDAAEKLGGDFYVLPSSIHEVLLVRDNGEMTAKDLEAMVREVNATQVAPEEQLTDHVYHYDSKEHVFEMADKFEERQAERDAEEHDSDKGSLLGDLKVKKEEVAKEAPEKHAKDAVKKSRGGEAL
;
A
#
# COMPACT_ATOMS: atom_id res chain seq x y z
N MET A 1 -3.28 -15.92 46.22
CA MET A 1 -2.88 -14.89 45.26
C MET A 1 -2.72 -15.59 43.92
N VAL A 2 -3.59 -15.33 42.96
CA VAL A 2 -3.42 -15.82 41.59
C VAL A 2 -2.40 -14.91 40.96
N ASN A 3 -1.20 -15.42 40.64
CA ASN A 3 -0.22 -14.67 39.90
C ASN A 3 -0.85 -14.29 38.57
N ALA A 4 -0.79 -13.00 38.20
CA ALA A 4 -1.17 -12.56 36.86
C ALA A 4 -0.38 -13.38 35.82
N PRO A 5 -1.00 -13.86 34.76
CA PRO A 5 -0.27 -14.57 33.71
C PRO A 5 0.87 -13.70 33.21
N GLU A 6 2.08 -14.26 33.22
CA GLU A 6 3.26 -13.59 32.70
C GLU A 6 3.09 -13.47 31.17
N ILE A 7 3.01 -12.24 30.66
CA ILE A 7 2.92 -11.98 29.22
C ILE A 7 4.32 -12.24 28.65
N ARG A 8 4.42 -13.23 27.76
CA ARG A 8 5.66 -13.52 27.06
C ARG A 8 6.01 -12.39 26.11
N PRO A 9 7.28 -11.97 26.02
CA PRO A 9 7.67 -10.91 25.09
C PRO A 9 7.40 -11.33 23.64
N SER A 10 6.93 -10.40 22.82
CA SER A 10 6.85 -10.57 21.37
C SER A 10 8.24 -10.49 20.74
N GLU A 11 8.47 -11.33 19.75
CA GLU A 11 9.67 -11.31 18.93
C GLU A 11 9.28 -11.12 17.47
N ILE A 12 9.98 -10.21 16.77
CA ILE A 12 9.86 -10.02 15.34
C ILE A 12 11.24 -10.25 14.74
N ARG A 13 11.37 -11.28 13.89
CA ARG A 13 12.64 -11.70 13.31
C ARG A 13 12.52 -11.73 11.78
N GLY A 14 13.58 -11.33 11.08
CA GLY A 14 13.65 -11.48 9.63
C GLY A 14 13.53 -12.96 9.22
N MET A 15 12.85 -13.24 8.12
CA MET A 15 12.70 -14.61 7.61
C MET A 15 14.05 -15.24 7.28
N SER A 16 14.99 -14.47 6.74
CA SER A 16 16.34 -14.93 6.45
C SER A 16 17.07 -15.46 7.69
N VAL A 17 16.90 -14.80 8.83
CA VAL A 17 17.48 -15.24 10.13
C VAL A 17 16.86 -16.54 10.57
N VAL A 18 15.52 -16.65 10.53
CA VAL A 18 14.79 -17.88 10.92
C VAL A 18 15.20 -19.05 10.04
N MET A 19 15.28 -18.84 8.74
CA MET A 19 15.71 -19.90 7.81
C MET A 19 17.17 -20.31 8.01
N THR A 20 18.05 -19.36 8.32
CA THR A 20 19.46 -19.67 8.63
C THR A 20 19.59 -20.52 9.90
N GLU A 21 18.79 -20.23 10.92
CA GLU A 21 18.72 -21.05 12.14
C GLU A 21 18.23 -22.49 11.87
N MET A 22 17.26 -22.63 10.95
CA MET A 22 16.70 -23.96 10.61
C MET A 22 17.60 -24.78 9.68
N MET A 23 18.24 -24.16 8.67
CA MET A 23 18.98 -24.84 7.63
C MET A 23 20.50 -24.87 7.88
N GLY A 24 20.97 -24.03 8.78
CA GLY A 24 22.39 -23.89 9.10
C GLY A 24 23.09 -22.71 8.38
N PRO A 25 24.20 -22.24 8.93
CA PRO A 25 24.93 -21.10 8.39
C PRO A 25 25.50 -21.41 7.00
N GLY A 26 25.37 -20.44 6.09
CA GLY A 26 25.91 -20.52 4.72
C GLY A 26 25.00 -21.25 3.71
N MET A 27 23.83 -21.76 4.13
CA MET A 27 22.85 -22.37 3.23
C MET A 27 21.94 -21.34 2.56
N ILE A 28 21.84 -20.15 3.14
CA ILE A 28 21.03 -19.03 2.65
C ILE A 28 21.95 -17.83 2.49
N PRO A 29 21.81 -17.02 1.42
CA PRO A 29 22.53 -15.77 1.29
C PRO A 29 22.25 -14.85 2.49
N GLU A 30 23.28 -14.17 3.00
CA GLU A 30 23.09 -13.12 3.99
C GLU A 30 22.31 -11.96 3.33
N ILE A 31 21.16 -11.63 3.89
CA ILE A 31 20.32 -10.50 3.48
C ILE A 31 20.59 -9.37 4.45
N ASP A 32 20.83 -8.16 3.94
CA ASP A 32 20.88 -6.97 4.80
C ASP A 32 19.53 -6.80 5.49
N PRO A 33 19.50 -6.56 6.80
CA PRO A 33 18.23 -6.33 7.51
C PRO A 33 17.37 -5.21 6.90
N ALA A 34 17.99 -4.26 6.18
CA ALA A 34 17.26 -3.22 5.45
C ALA A 34 16.53 -3.75 4.22
N ASP A 35 17.05 -4.82 3.60
CA ASP A 35 16.47 -5.46 2.40
C ASP A 35 15.52 -6.62 2.73
N GLU A 36 15.41 -6.99 4.02
CA GLU A 36 14.49 -8.03 4.47
C GLU A 36 13.04 -7.64 4.18
N GLN A 37 12.34 -8.48 3.41
CA GLN A 37 10.95 -8.21 3.01
C GLN A 37 9.93 -8.91 3.90
N MET A 38 10.31 -10.03 4.48
CA MET A 38 9.42 -10.89 5.24
C MET A 38 9.96 -11.14 6.64
N PHE A 39 9.07 -11.05 7.61
CA PHE A 39 9.39 -11.24 9.03
C PHE A 39 8.44 -12.25 9.66
N VAL A 40 8.90 -12.93 10.67
CA VAL A 40 8.10 -13.81 11.52
C VAL A 40 7.91 -13.13 12.86
N ALA A 41 6.67 -12.99 13.28
CA ALA A 41 6.31 -12.46 14.59
C ALA A 41 5.63 -13.54 15.44
N GLY A 42 6.07 -13.66 16.68
CA GLY A 42 5.56 -14.66 17.61
C GLY A 42 6.14 -14.45 19.00
N VAL A 43 6.27 -15.54 19.73
CA VAL A 43 6.91 -15.61 21.06
C VAL A 43 8.10 -16.56 20.97
N SER A 44 9.04 -16.43 21.91
CA SER A 44 10.33 -17.14 21.90
C SER A 44 10.22 -18.68 21.90
N ASP A 45 9.14 -19.23 22.42
CA ASP A 45 8.90 -20.69 22.46
C ASP A 45 8.07 -21.20 21.26
N ASN A 46 7.65 -20.31 20.35
CA ASN A 46 6.81 -20.60 19.17
C ASN A 46 5.51 -21.37 19.48
N ILE A 47 4.98 -21.23 20.71
CA ILE A 47 3.74 -21.89 21.11
C ILE A 47 2.62 -20.85 21.22
N HIS A 48 1.62 -20.95 20.32
CA HIS A 48 0.49 -20.01 20.26
C HIS A 48 0.91 -18.54 20.16
N GLY A 49 2.01 -18.30 19.43
CA GLY A 49 2.62 -16.98 19.32
C GLY A 49 1.87 -16.01 18.43
N ALA A 50 0.92 -16.47 17.61
CA ALA A 50 0.09 -15.56 16.79
C ALA A 50 -0.68 -14.52 17.61
N GLY A 51 -0.93 -14.80 18.90
CA GLY A 51 -1.57 -13.88 19.83
C GLY A 51 -0.81 -12.56 20.08
N VAL A 52 0.44 -12.43 19.61
CA VAL A 52 1.23 -11.18 19.73
C VAL A 52 0.57 -9.99 19.03
N ILE A 53 -0.26 -10.24 18.02
CA ILE A 53 -1.04 -9.17 17.34
C ILE A 53 -1.99 -8.42 18.30
N ALA A 54 -2.35 -9.02 19.42
CA ALA A 54 -3.20 -8.41 20.45
C ALA A 54 -2.39 -7.69 21.55
N TYR A 55 -1.07 -7.68 21.45
CA TYR A 55 -0.23 -7.00 22.44
C TYR A 55 -0.29 -5.49 22.25
N PRO A 56 -0.25 -4.71 23.35
CA PRO A 56 -0.17 -3.26 23.24
C PRO A 56 1.06 -2.85 22.43
N ASN A 57 0.88 -1.89 21.54
CA ASN A 57 1.91 -1.29 20.67
C ASN A 57 2.57 -2.27 19.67
N PHE A 58 2.04 -3.49 19.52
CA PHE A 58 2.64 -4.48 18.61
C PHE A 58 2.78 -3.95 17.18
N PHE A 59 1.74 -3.30 16.66
CA PHE A 59 1.73 -2.80 15.30
C PHE A 59 2.67 -1.61 15.11
N GLU A 60 2.77 -0.73 16.10
CA GLU A 60 3.69 0.41 16.09
C GLU A 60 5.15 -0.07 16.13
N ASP A 61 5.46 -1.01 17.03
CA ASP A 61 6.79 -1.61 17.15
C ASP A 61 7.18 -2.36 15.86
N ALA A 62 6.21 -3.07 15.25
CA ALA A 62 6.40 -3.74 13.97
C ALA A 62 6.64 -2.74 12.84
N ALA A 63 5.85 -1.66 12.75
CA ALA A 63 6.01 -0.62 11.74
C ALA A 63 7.37 0.07 11.84
N GLU A 64 7.85 0.36 13.06
CA GLU A 64 9.19 0.91 13.28
C GLU A 64 10.28 -0.06 12.76
N LYS A 65 10.14 -1.35 13.07
CA LYS A 65 11.11 -2.37 12.65
C LYS A 65 11.10 -2.63 11.15
N LEU A 66 9.92 -2.66 10.53
CA LEU A 66 9.75 -2.89 9.10
C LEU A 66 9.96 -1.61 8.28
N GLY A 67 9.90 -0.44 8.89
CA GLY A 67 10.14 0.85 8.25
C GLY A 67 8.91 1.46 7.58
N GLY A 68 7.69 1.04 7.93
CA GLY A 68 6.44 1.59 7.41
C GLY A 68 5.27 0.62 7.41
N ASP A 69 4.43 0.74 6.40
CA ASP A 69 3.24 -0.06 6.21
C ASP A 69 3.58 -1.54 5.91
N PHE A 70 2.73 -2.45 6.31
CA PHE A 70 2.97 -3.87 6.11
C PHE A 70 1.70 -4.70 6.10
N TYR A 71 1.80 -5.87 5.46
CA TYR A 71 0.77 -6.91 5.49
C TYR A 71 0.99 -7.87 6.65
N VAL A 72 -0.10 -8.38 7.20
CA VAL A 72 -0.12 -9.39 8.27
C VAL A 72 -0.83 -10.62 7.77
N LEU A 73 -0.13 -11.76 7.81
CA LEU A 73 -0.59 -13.06 7.33
C LEU A 73 -0.69 -14.04 8.52
N PRO A 74 -1.83 -14.08 9.23
CA PRO A 74 -2.01 -14.96 10.38
C PRO A 74 -2.47 -16.36 9.93
N SER A 75 -1.60 -17.11 9.26
CA SER A 75 -1.91 -18.45 8.75
C SER A 75 -1.98 -19.50 9.85
N SER A 76 -1.16 -19.38 10.90
CA SER A 76 -1.02 -20.36 11.97
C SER A 76 -1.28 -19.75 13.35
N ILE A 77 -1.71 -20.57 14.31
CA ILE A 77 -1.81 -20.18 15.73
C ILE A 77 -0.45 -19.93 16.39
N HIS A 78 0.64 -20.40 15.79
CA HIS A 78 1.98 -20.37 16.39
C HIS A 78 2.72 -19.06 16.10
N GLU A 79 2.51 -18.49 14.91
CA GLU A 79 3.21 -17.29 14.46
C GLU A 79 2.41 -16.56 13.38
N VAL A 80 2.74 -15.31 13.15
CA VAL A 80 2.23 -14.54 12.04
C VAL A 80 3.38 -14.06 11.15
N LEU A 81 3.16 -14.08 9.85
CA LEU A 81 4.09 -13.49 8.91
C LEU A 81 3.75 -12.01 8.71
N LEU A 82 4.79 -11.19 8.67
CA LEU A 82 4.69 -9.78 8.34
C LEU A 82 5.47 -9.55 7.04
N VAL A 83 4.85 -8.88 6.08
CA VAL A 83 5.44 -8.59 4.77
C VAL A 83 5.42 -7.09 4.56
N ARG A 84 6.57 -6.48 4.25
CA ARG A 84 6.62 -5.04 3.95
C ARG A 84 5.72 -4.71 2.78
N ASP A 85 4.97 -3.61 2.90
CA ASP A 85 4.25 -3.06 1.76
C ASP A 85 5.18 -2.13 0.95
N ASN A 86 5.73 -2.69 -0.12
CA ASN A 86 6.56 -1.99 -1.09
C ASN A 86 5.85 -1.81 -2.45
N GLY A 87 4.56 -2.15 -2.52
CA GLY A 87 3.75 -2.06 -3.74
C GLY A 87 4.02 -3.15 -4.77
N GLU A 88 4.86 -4.15 -4.46
CA GLU A 88 5.18 -5.24 -5.41
C GLU A 88 4.16 -6.38 -5.39
N MET A 89 3.48 -6.58 -4.24
CA MET A 89 2.50 -7.65 -4.04
C MET A 89 1.13 -7.07 -3.72
N THR A 90 0.10 -7.66 -4.29
CA THR A 90 -1.29 -7.31 -3.98
C THR A 90 -1.84 -8.18 -2.84
N ALA A 91 -2.92 -7.72 -2.19
CA ALA A 91 -3.65 -8.52 -1.20
C ALA A 91 -4.00 -9.91 -1.74
N LYS A 92 -4.40 -9.98 -3.00
CA LYS A 92 -4.80 -11.23 -3.66
C LYS A 92 -3.62 -12.20 -3.87
N ASP A 93 -2.44 -11.69 -4.19
CA ASP A 93 -1.23 -12.50 -4.33
C ASP A 93 -0.83 -13.10 -2.98
N LEU A 94 -0.87 -12.28 -1.93
CA LEU A 94 -0.59 -12.72 -0.56
C LEU A 94 -1.61 -13.72 -0.04
N GLU A 95 -2.91 -13.55 -0.32
CA GLU A 95 -3.93 -14.55 0.02
C GLU A 95 -3.73 -15.89 -0.69
N ALA A 96 -3.31 -15.86 -1.96
CA ALA A 96 -2.98 -17.09 -2.68
C ALA A 96 -1.82 -17.82 -2.01
N MET A 97 -0.79 -17.09 -1.57
CA MET A 97 0.33 -17.63 -0.80
C MET A 97 -0.13 -18.24 0.53
N VAL A 98 -0.95 -17.54 1.30
CA VAL A 98 -1.48 -18.06 2.57
C VAL A 98 -2.27 -19.35 2.37
N ARG A 99 -3.14 -19.41 1.35
CA ARG A 99 -3.90 -20.63 1.03
C ARG A 99 -2.99 -21.80 0.67
N GLU A 100 -1.94 -21.56 -0.10
CA GLU A 100 -0.96 -22.60 -0.44
C GLU A 100 -0.22 -23.11 0.80
N VAL A 101 0.24 -22.21 1.68
CA VAL A 101 0.90 -22.56 2.95
C VAL A 101 -0.06 -23.34 3.86
N ASN A 102 -1.30 -22.87 4.01
CA ASN A 102 -2.30 -23.55 4.82
C ASN A 102 -2.61 -24.97 4.28
N ALA A 103 -2.69 -25.13 2.96
CA ALA A 103 -2.98 -26.41 2.35
C ALA A 103 -1.82 -27.43 2.45
N THR A 104 -0.56 -26.97 2.62
CA THR A 104 0.64 -27.82 2.49
C THR A 104 1.50 -27.88 3.74
N GLN A 105 1.49 -26.85 4.60
CA GLN A 105 2.44 -26.68 5.69
C GLN A 105 1.78 -26.61 7.09
N VAL A 106 0.51 -26.20 7.15
CA VAL A 106 -0.18 -25.94 8.43
C VAL A 106 -1.24 -27.02 8.67
N ALA A 107 -1.18 -27.68 9.82
CA ALA A 107 -2.20 -28.67 10.20
C ALA A 107 -3.58 -27.98 10.29
N PRO A 108 -4.67 -28.63 9.87
CA PRO A 108 -6.00 -28.01 9.85
C PRO A 108 -6.45 -27.41 11.19
N GLU A 109 -6.05 -28.03 12.32
CA GLU A 109 -6.36 -27.59 13.67
C GLU A 109 -5.53 -26.37 14.13
N GLU A 110 -4.46 -26.05 13.40
CA GLU A 110 -3.56 -24.93 13.68
C GLU A 110 -3.81 -23.74 12.75
N GLN A 111 -4.62 -23.91 11.71
CA GLN A 111 -4.95 -22.85 10.78
C GLN A 111 -5.84 -21.78 11.43
N LEU A 112 -5.50 -20.50 11.24
CA LEU A 112 -6.30 -19.38 11.71
C LEU A 112 -7.22 -18.83 10.61
N THR A 113 -6.64 -18.40 9.48
CA THR A 113 -7.38 -17.79 8.39
C THR A 113 -6.58 -17.83 7.10
N ASP A 114 -7.29 -17.71 5.97
CA ASP A 114 -6.69 -17.49 4.65
C ASP A 114 -6.63 -15.99 4.28
N HIS A 115 -7.22 -15.13 5.13
CA HIS A 115 -7.28 -13.71 4.85
C HIS A 115 -5.97 -13.01 5.23
N VAL A 116 -5.65 -12.00 4.46
CA VAL A 116 -4.52 -11.10 4.69
C VAL A 116 -5.04 -9.77 5.22
N TYR A 117 -4.31 -9.20 6.15
CA TYR A 117 -4.60 -7.90 6.74
C TYR A 117 -3.50 -6.91 6.38
N HIS A 118 -3.81 -5.63 6.44
CA HIS A 118 -2.87 -4.54 6.22
C HIS A 118 -2.85 -3.60 7.42
N TYR A 119 -1.66 -3.12 7.77
CA TYR A 119 -1.48 -2.07 8.75
C TYR A 119 -0.92 -0.82 8.09
N ASP A 120 -1.70 0.26 8.15
CA ASP A 120 -1.31 1.61 7.74
C ASP A 120 -0.64 2.31 8.92
N SER A 121 0.66 2.51 8.84
CA SER A 121 1.47 3.10 9.92
C SER A 121 1.24 4.59 10.12
N LYS A 122 0.68 5.30 9.13
CA LYS A 122 0.39 6.73 9.19
C LYS A 122 -0.96 7.00 9.85
N GLU A 123 -1.96 6.19 9.52
CA GLU A 123 -3.31 6.31 10.04
C GLU A 123 -3.54 5.43 11.27
N HIS A 124 -2.60 4.54 11.60
CA HIS A 124 -2.72 3.52 12.66
C HIS A 124 -3.96 2.65 12.50
N VAL A 125 -4.24 2.23 11.26
CA VAL A 125 -5.39 1.42 10.91
C VAL A 125 -4.95 0.01 10.58
N PHE A 126 -5.56 -0.97 11.26
CA PHE A 126 -5.43 -2.39 10.97
C PHE A 126 -6.74 -2.89 10.38
N GLU A 127 -6.72 -3.34 9.15
CA GLU A 127 -7.91 -3.76 8.39
C GLU A 127 -7.59 -4.93 7.47
N MET A 128 -8.62 -5.53 6.86
CA MET A 128 -8.40 -6.52 5.81
C MET A 128 -7.73 -5.86 4.61
N ALA A 129 -6.80 -6.56 3.98
CA ALA A 129 -6.00 -5.99 2.89
C ALA A 129 -6.84 -5.62 1.65
N ASP A 130 -7.92 -6.35 1.36
CA ASP A 130 -8.87 -6.00 0.30
C ASP A 130 -9.60 -4.68 0.60
N LYS A 131 -9.93 -4.42 1.86
CA LYS A 131 -10.54 -3.15 2.29
C LYS A 131 -9.58 -1.98 2.19
N PHE A 132 -8.32 -2.21 2.54
CA PHE A 132 -7.26 -1.22 2.35
C PHE A 132 -7.12 -0.86 0.86
N GLU A 133 -7.04 -1.86 -0.04
CA GLU A 133 -6.94 -1.62 -1.48
C GLU A 133 -8.16 -0.86 -2.04
N GLU A 134 -9.38 -1.22 -1.61
CA GLU A 134 -10.61 -0.49 -1.97
C GLU A 134 -10.53 0.99 -1.53
N ARG A 135 -10.13 1.24 -0.29
CA ARG A 135 -9.99 2.59 0.28
C ARG A 135 -8.92 3.42 -0.43
N GLN A 136 -7.80 2.81 -0.81
CA GLN A 136 -6.77 3.50 -1.58
C GLN A 136 -7.26 3.84 -3.00
N ALA A 137 -7.94 2.92 -3.67
CA ALA A 137 -8.50 3.16 -5.00
C ALA A 137 -9.55 4.29 -5.00
N GLU A 138 -10.37 4.38 -3.95
CA GLU A 138 -11.32 5.49 -3.78
C GLU A 138 -10.63 6.83 -3.60
N ARG A 139 -9.57 6.90 -2.79
CA ARG A 139 -8.76 8.11 -2.59
C ARG A 139 -8.08 8.58 -3.87
N ASP A 140 -7.46 7.67 -4.60
CA ASP A 140 -6.80 7.98 -5.88
C ASP A 140 -7.81 8.50 -6.91
N ALA A 141 -9.04 7.96 -6.90
CA ALA A 141 -10.11 8.44 -7.76
C ALA A 141 -10.58 9.85 -7.39
N GLU A 142 -10.70 10.17 -6.10
CA GLU A 142 -11.07 11.50 -5.61
C GLU A 142 -9.99 12.54 -5.88
N GLU A 143 -8.71 12.22 -5.69
CA GLU A 143 -7.59 13.09 -6.02
C GLU A 143 -7.54 13.39 -7.53
N HIS A 144 -7.78 12.38 -8.36
CA HIS A 144 -7.77 12.54 -9.83
C HIS A 144 -8.96 13.36 -10.32
N ASP A 145 -10.12 13.33 -9.67
CA ASP A 145 -11.27 14.14 -10.01
C ASP A 145 -11.11 15.60 -9.55
N SER A 146 -10.48 15.83 -8.40
CA SER A 146 -10.14 17.17 -7.91
C SER A 146 -9.12 17.88 -8.78
N ASP A 147 -8.13 17.15 -9.32
CA ASP A 147 -7.10 17.69 -10.22
C ASP A 147 -7.70 18.04 -11.59
N LYS A 148 -8.61 17.23 -12.12
CA LYS A 148 -9.37 17.57 -13.34
C LYS A 148 -10.28 18.78 -13.15
N GLY A 149 -10.88 18.93 -11.97
CA GLY A 149 -11.70 20.11 -11.64
C GLY A 149 -10.89 21.40 -11.60
N SER A 150 -9.67 21.34 -11.07
CA SER A 150 -8.73 22.46 -11.03
C SER A 150 -8.24 22.86 -12.43
N LEU A 151 -7.84 21.89 -13.25
CA LEU A 151 -7.40 22.14 -14.64
C LEU A 151 -8.50 22.70 -15.54
N LEU A 152 -9.75 22.25 -15.34
CA LEU A 152 -10.90 22.79 -16.08
C LEU A 152 -11.26 24.20 -15.61
N GLY A 153 -11.04 24.53 -14.34
CA GLY A 153 -11.19 25.87 -13.77
C GLY A 153 -10.18 26.84 -14.38
N ASP A 154 -8.92 26.47 -14.41
CA ASP A 154 -7.83 27.28 -14.97
C ASP A 154 -7.97 27.50 -16.48
N LEU A 155 -8.45 26.48 -17.23
CA LEU A 155 -8.73 26.61 -18.65
C LEU A 155 -9.93 27.55 -18.96
N LYS A 156 -10.95 27.56 -18.09
CA LYS A 156 -12.07 28.49 -18.21
C LYS A 156 -11.66 29.93 -17.94
N VAL A 157 -10.86 30.17 -16.89
CA VAL A 157 -10.34 31.50 -16.56
C VAL A 157 -9.45 32.03 -17.69
N LYS A 158 -8.53 31.21 -18.21
CA LYS A 158 -7.66 31.57 -19.32
C LYS A 158 -8.45 31.86 -20.62
N LYS A 159 -9.53 31.13 -20.87
CA LYS A 159 -10.38 31.34 -22.02
C LYS A 159 -11.20 32.63 -21.92
N GLU A 160 -11.60 33.03 -20.71
CA GLU A 160 -12.26 34.33 -20.48
C GLU A 160 -11.29 35.52 -20.58
N GLU A 161 -10.04 35.37 -20.11
CA GLU A 161 -9.00 36.40 -20.26
C GLU A 161 -8.65 36.61 -21.72
N VAL A 162 -8.45 35.56 -22.51
CA VAL A 162 -8.16 35.63 -23.92
C VAL A 162 -9.34 36.22 -24.73
N ALA A 163 -10.58 35.98 -24.29
CA ALA A 163 -11.77 36.58 -24.92
C ALA A 163 -11.92 38.07 -24.59
N LYS A 164 -11.34 38.59 -23.52
CA LYS A 164 -11.34 40.01 -23.14
C LYS A 164 -10.19 40.82 -23.79
N GLU A 165 -9.14 40.12 -24.24
CA GLU A 165 -7.98 40.76 -24.90
C GLU A 165 -8.02 40.74 -26.44
N ALA A 166 -9.11 40.29 -27.06
CA ALA A 166 -9.26 40.40 -28.51
C ALA A 166 -9.47 41.89 -28.91
N PRO A 167 -8.50 42.52 -29.55
CA PRO A 167 -8.65 43.92 -29.96
C PRO A 167 -9.66 44.01 -31.12
N GLU A 168 -10.65 44.88 -30.93
CA GLU A 168 -11.44 45.43 -32.02
C GLU A 168 -10.50 46.10 -33.05
N LYS A 169 -10.21 45.43 -34.13
CA LYS A 169 -9.62 46.06 -35.31
C LYS A 169 -10.59 46.08 -36.45
N HIS A 170 -11.18 47.29 -36.60
CA HIS A 170 -11.46 48.00 -37.82
C HIS A 170 -12.14 47.29 -39.00
N ALA A 171 -13.45 47.38 -38.96
CA ALA A 171 -14.20 47.58 -40.20
C ALA A 171 -14.13 49.08 -40.62
N LYS A 172 -13.23 49.43 -41.49
CA LYS A 172 -13.35 50.62 -42.36
C LYS A 172 -12.30 50.53 -43.47
N ASP A 173 -12.81 50.54 -44.62
CA ASP A 173 -12.28 50.92 -45.92
C ASP A 173 -12.25 49.83 -47.00
N ALA A 174 -13.40 49.70 -47.64
CA ALA A 174 -13.47 49.28 -49.06
C ALA A 174 -14.66 49.95 -49.75
N VAL A 175 -14.49 51.21 -50.02
CA VAL A 175 -15.32 51.90 -51.06
C VAL A 175 -14.41 52.64 -52.02
N LYS A 176 -14.62 52.34 -53.32
CA LYS A 176 -14.15 53.03 -54.51
C LYS A 176 -12.85 52.60 -55.19
N LYS A 177 -12.95 51.80 -56.19
CA LYS A 177 -12.86 52.38 -57.51
C LYS A 177 -13.23 51.40 -58.62
N SER A 178 -14.41 51.63 -59.19
CA SER A 178 -14.78 51.16 -60.53
C SER A 178 -14.10 52.06 -61.57
N ARG A 179 -13.81 51.49 -62.66
CA ARG A 179 -13.78 52.04 -64.00
C ARG A 179 -12.51 51.86 -64.80
N GLY A 180 -12.76 51.29 -65.90
CA GLY A 180 -12.15 51.71 -67.18
C GLY A 180 -11.28 50.64 -67.77
N GLY A 181 -11.74 50.05 -68.78
CA GLY A 181 -11.73 50.29 -70.23
C GLY A 181 -11.00 49.11 -70.82
N GLU A 182 -11.66 48.32 -71.56
CA GLU A 182 -11.82 48.33 -73.02
C GLU A 182 -10.54 48.05 -73.81
N ALA A 183 -10.67 47.04 -74.65
CA ALA A 183 -10.23 46.91 -76.04
C ALA A 183 -8.86 46.28 -76.32
N LEU A 184 -8.92 45.27 -77.00
CA LEU A 184 -8.36 44.63 -78.18
C LEU A 184 -7.78 43.26 -77.91
#